data_f4a650cbadf0f06bdf2780f77d6f0b29
#
_entry.id   f4a650cbadf0f06bdf2780f77d6f0b29
#
_cell.length_a   1.000
_cell.length_b   1.000
_cell.length_c   1.000
_cell.angle_alpha   90.00
_cell.angle_beta   90.00
_cell.angle_gamma   90.00
#
_symmetry.space_group_name_H-M   'P 1'
#
loop_
_entity.id
_entity.type
_entity.pdbx_description
1 polymer ?
#
loop_
_entity_poly.entity_id
_entity_poly.type
_entity_poly.pdbx_seq_one_letter_code
_entity_poly.pdbx_strand_id
1 'polypeptide(L)'
;VNALLSNNYNVVCRHFPLNGSPSNDLPDNIKNCLKKPANSCDYLIQHTLPVYWQFQKGFKKNIGLFVYEMDSVKGSGWEDRIQMMDAVIVANSKTFEMVKDLNREVYLIPHAFDIDKYFRNYKAKKLKLLENSFKFYTIGEFTSRKNLEDTIRAFHTSFNKTSNVDLVIKTNRSGVPSHVLKEQIRNYCTDIKKRMKLYGENLSYYKDEIIITERLSENDLFALHQSCQVFVNTSFGEGFSIPTFDAFGFRKPIVYVGDSYDYLGKNTINFQNDYAYNNIDSIPELYTGYQVCHKASIKDIAFEMQKMYLYYKTQCEKAKEKAEKLDNYSYLNVGKQFGVALNG
;
A
#
# COMPACT_ATOMS: atom_id res chain seq x y z
N VAL A 1 7.78 10.28 -12.23
CA VAL A 1 8.85 10.54 -13.20
C VAL A 1 8.68 9.66 -14.44
N ASN A 2 8.73 8.31 -14.31
CA ASN A 2 8.70 7.40 -15.48
C ASN A 2 7.46 7.58 -16.36
N ALA A 3 6.28 7.84 -15.79
CA ALA A 3 5.07 8.11 -16.55
C ALA A 3 5.19 9.36 -17.43
N LEU A 4 5.81 10.43 -16.93
CA LEU A 4 6.07 11.64 -17.72
C LEU A 4 7.10 11.39 -18.81
N LEU A 5 8.20 10.68 -18.49
CA LEU A 5 9.24 10.32 -19.48
C LEU A 5 8.67 9.48 -20.62
N SER A 6 7.77 8.52 -20.31
CA SER A 6 7.11 7.67 -21.33
C SER A 6 6.15 8.44 -22.24
N ASN A 7 5.80 9.68 -21.88
CA ASN A 7 4.98 10.59 -22.70
C ASN A 7 5.80 11.77 -23.26
N ASN A 8 7.12 11.60 -23.36
CA ASN A 8 8.07 12.56 -23.96
C ASN A 8 8.17 13.91 -23.25
N TYR A 9 7.78 13.99 -21.96
CA TYR A 9 8.03 15.19 -21.18
C TYR A 9 9.51 15.32 -20.81
N ASN A 10 10.05 16.52 -20.91
CA ASN A 10 11.39 16.82 -20.41
C ASN A 10 11.34 17.02 -18.90
N VAL A 11 11.66 15.97 -18.14
CA VAL A 11 11.55 15.97 -16.68
C VAL A 11 12.87 16.38 -16.04
N VAL A 12 12.79 17.31 -15.10
CA VAL A 12 13.87 17.71 -14.19
C VAL A 12 13.45 17.31 -12.78
N CYS A 13 14.31 16.62 -12.05
CA CYS A 13 14.02 16.22 -10.67
C CYS A 13 14.83 17.07 -9.66
N ARG A 14 14.24 17.27 -8.49
CA ARG A 14 14.93 17.75 -7.29
C ARG A 14 14.54 16.87 -6.12
N HIS A 15 15.53 16.49 -5.35
CA HIS A 15 15.31 15.64 -4.17
C HIS A 15 14.78 16.49 -3.01
N PHE A 16 13.72 16.03 -2.38
CA PHE A 16 13.21 16.57 -1.13
C PHE A 16 13.48 15.57 0.01
N PRO A 17 14.36 15.89 0.96
CA PRO A 17 14.78 14.95 2.01
C PRO A 17 13.74 14.89 3.14
N LEU A 18 12.74 14.02 3.03
CA LEU A 18 11.72 13.84 4.08
C LEU A 18 12.30 13.26 5.39
N ASN A 19 13.32 12.42 5.30
CA ASN A 19 13.88 11.71 6.45
C ASN A 19 15.42 11.76 6.53
N GLY A 20 16.05 12.72 5.84
CA GLY A 20 17.49 12.95 5.89
C GLY A 20 18.38 11.85 5.27
N SER A 21 17.78 10.78 4.76
CA SER A 21 18.55 9.68 4.16
C SER A 21 18.86 9.95 2.70
N PRO A 22 20.12 9.87 2.26
CA PRO A 22 20.46 9.96 0.86
C PRO A 22 19.91 8.75 0.10
N SER A 23 19.22 8.99 -1.00
CA SER A 23 18.73 7.94 -1.89
C SER A 23 19.84 7.48 -2.83
N ASN A 24 20.69 6.53 -2.38
CA ASN A 24 21.85 6.08 -3.16
C ASN A 24 21.49 5.10 -4.29
N ASP A 25 20.31 4.46 -4.25
CA ASP A 25 19.89 3.39 -5.16
C ASP A 25 18.80 3.83 -6.16
N LEU A 26 18.93 5.03 -6.72
CA LEU A 26 17.99 5.49 -7.75
C LEU A 26 18.31 4.87 -9.12
N PRO A 27 17.29 4.52 -9.92
CA PRO A 27 17.49 4.14 -11.33
C PRO A 27 18.21 5.23 -12.13
N ASP A 28 18.98 4.84 -13.14
CA ASP A 28 19.83 5.79 -13.87
C ASP A 28 19.04 6.86 -14.63
N ASN A 29 17.85 6.54 -15.14
CA ASN A 29 16.97 7.53 -15.75
C ASN A 29 16.54 8.63 -14.75
N ILE A 30 16.31 8.28 -13.48
CA ILE A 30 16.01 9.25 -12.42
C ILE A 30 17.27 10.06 -12.07
N LYS A 31 18.43 9.43 -11.92
CA LYS A 31 19.71 10.13 -11.71
C LYS A 31 19.99 11.15 -12.81
N ASN A 32 19.67 10.81 -14.07
CA ASN A 32 19.80 11.72 -15.19
C ASN A 32 18.87 12.92 -15.09
N CYS A 33 17.62 12.73 -14.62
CA CYS A 33 16.70 13.84 -14.37
C CYS A 33 17.17 14.76 -13.23
N LEU A 34 17.86 14.24 -12.22
CA LEU A 34 18.43 15.03 -11.11
C LEU A 34 19.59 15.95 -11.57
N LYS A 35 20.34 15.56 -12.59
CA LYS A 35 21.48 16.32 -13.13
C LYS A 35 21.06 17.47 -14.05
N LYS A 36 19.84 17.47 -14.57
CA LYS A 36 19.38 18.50 -15.50
C LYS A 36 19.26 19.88 -14.83
N PRO A 37 19.60 20.98 -15.52
CA PRO A 37 19.33 22.33 -15.04
C PRO A 37 17.81 22.61 -15.01
N ALA A 38 17.36 23.42 -14.04
CA ALA A 38 15.94 23.76 -13.87
C ALA A 38 15.56 25.13 -14.48
N ASN A 39 16.39 25.69 -15.38
CA ASN A 39 16.31 27.09 -15.81
C ASN A 39 15.08 27.39 -16.73
N SER A 40 14.34 26.39 -17.17
CA SER A 40 13.22 26.56 -18.10
C SER A 40 12.15 25.48 -17.94
N CYS A 41 11.67 25.28 -16.69
CA CYS A 41 10.56 24.37 -16.45
C CYS A 41 9.23 25.15 -16.48
N ASP A 42 8.26 24.69 -17.26
CA ASP A 42 6.93 25.28 -17.32
C ASP A 42 6.08 24.93 -16.10
N TYR A 43 6.22 23.72 -15.58
CA TYR A 43 5.39 23.14 -14.52
C TYR A 43 6.22 22.71 -13.32
N LEU A 44 5.69 22.93 -12.13
CA LEU A 44 6.26 22.44 -10.88
C LEU A 44 5.31 21.41 -10.24
N ILE A 45 5.75 20.17 -10.09
CA ILE A 45 5.02 19.12 -9.36
C ILE A 45 5.73 18.84 -8.04
N GLN A 46 5.07 19.08 -6.92
CA GLN A 46 5.58 18.82 -5.58
C GLN A 46 4.94 17.55 -5.03
N HIS A 47 5.67 16.44 -5.11
CA HIS A 47 5.23 15.13 -4.60
C HIS A 47 5.71 14.94 -3.16
N THR A 48 4.99 15.52 -2.22
CA THR A 48 5.22 15.45 -0.76
C THR A 48 3.87 15.59 -0.04
N LEU A 49 3.89 15.58 1.31
CA LEU A 49 2.73 15.98 2.10
C LEU A 49 2.44 17.48 1.91
N PRO A 50 1.16 17.90 1.93
CA PRO A 50 0.77 19.29 1.69
C PRO A 50 1.46 20.31 2.60
N VAL A 51 1.80 19.96 3.83
CA VAL A 51 2.52 20.83 4.78
C VAL A 51 3.83 21.38 4.21
N TYR A 52 4.46 20.68 3.29
CA TYR A 52 5.74 21.08 2.68
C TYR A 52 5.56 21.83 1.35
N TRP A 53 4.35 21.96 0.82
CA TRP A 53 4.13 22.63 -0.45
C TRP A 53 4.37 24.14 -0.34
N GLN A 54 4.94 24.68 -1.40
CA GLN A 54 5.22 26.10 -1.53
C GLN A 54 4.85 26.55 -2.94
N PHE A 55 4.07 27.63 -3.06
CA PHE A 55 3.80 28.23 -4.34
C PHE A 55 5.05 28.95 -4.85
N GLN A 56 5.49 28.63 -6.05
CA GLN A 56 6.68 29.17 -6.68
C GLN A 56 6.29 30.05 -7.88
N LYS A 57 6.62 31.36 -7.82
CA LYS A 57 6.44 32.26 -8.97
C LYS A 57 7.35 31.83 -10.11
N GLY A 58 6.89 32.01 -11.36
CA GLY A 58 7.68 31.73 -12.56
C GLY A 58 7.36 30.38 -13.24
N PHE A 59 6.57 29.51 -12.62
CA PHE A 59 5.98 28.35 -13.29
C PHE A 59 4.59 28.71 -13.83
N LYS A 60 4.23 28.11 -14.96
CA LYS A 60 2.88 28.25 -15.54
C LYS A 60 1.82 27.61 -14.62
N LYS A 61 2.18 26.52 -13.93
CA LYS A 61 1.29 25.81 -13.02
C LYS A 61 2.09 25.15 -11.89
N ASN A 62 1.64 25.37 -10.65
CA ASN A 62 2.14 24.72 -9.44
C ASN A 62 1.17 23.60 -9.04
N ILE A 63 1.63 22.38 -9.03
CA ILE A 63 0.81 21.20 -8.81
C ILE A 63 1.28 20.48 -7.54
N GLY A 64 0.35 20.30 -6.59
CA GLY A 64 0.58 19.45 -5.45
C GLY A 64 0.21 18.01 -5.78
N LEU A 65 1.05 17.05 -5.42
CA LEU A 65 0.74 15.63 -5.51
C LEU A 65 0.98 14.97 -4.15
N PHE A 66 -0.03 14.33 -3.59
CA PHE A 66 0.12 13.61 -2.33
C PHE A 66 -0.71 12.33 -2.28
N VAL A 67 -0.34 11.47 -1.33
CA VAL A 67 -1.02 10.23 -0.99
C VAL A 67 -1.29 10.26 0.50
N TYR A 68 -2.52 9.94 0.88
CA TYR A 68 -2.93 9.96 2.27
C TYR A 68 -3.83 8.76 2.60
N GLU A 69 -3.70 8.24 3.80
CA GLU A 69 -4.35 6.99 4.19
C GLU A 69 -5.71 7.17 4.85
N MET A 70 -6.04 8.40 5.26
CA MET A 70 -7.28 8.70 6.00
C MET A 70 -8.31 9.42 5.12
N ASP A 71 -9.44 9.75 5.69
CA ASP A 71 -10.61 10.31 5.04
C ASP A 71 -10.78 11.83 5.24
N SER A 72 -9.91 12.46 6.04
CA SER A 72 -10.03 13.89 6.33
C SER A 72 -8.67 14.54 6.56
N VAL A 73 -8.48 15.73 6.00
CA VAL A 73 -7.34 16.64 6.28
C VAL A 73 -7.70 17.70 7.32
N LYS A 74 -8.89 17.64 7.89
CA LYS A 74 -9.37 18.65 8.86
C LYS A 74 -8.43 18.76 10.06
N GLY A 75 -8.07 19.99 10.40
CA GLY A 75 -7.20 20.30 11.52
C GLY A 75 -5.72 20.00 11.31
N SER A 76 -5.32 19.58 10.11
CA SER A 76 -3.91 19.33 9.75
C SER A 76 -3.18 20.60 9.33
N GLY A 77 -3.90 21.67 9.00
CA GLY A 77 -3.36 22.88 8.36
C GLY A 77 -2.97 22.67 6.89
N TRP A 78 -3.43 21.56 6.28
CA TRP A 78 -3.15 21.27 4.89
C TRP A 78 -4.12 21.95 3.94
N GLU A 79 -5.29 22.36 4.41
CA GLU A 79 -6.34 23.00 3.64
C GLU A 79 -5.82 24.21 2.90
N ASP A 80 -5.13 25.13 3.59
CA ASP A 80 -4.55 26.33 2.98
C ASP A 80 -3.48 25.99 1.93
N ARG A 81 -2.70 24.92 2.20
CA ARG A 81 -1.67 24.46 1.26
C ARG A 81 -2.28 23.85 0.00
N ILE A 82 -3.38 23.13 0.13
CA ILE A 82 -4.14 22.57 -0.98
C ILE A 82 -4.77 23.70 -1.80
N GLN A 83 -5.36 24.69 -1.15
CA GLN A 83 -6.01 25.82 -1.82
C GLN A 83 -5.04 26.72 -2.59
N MET A 84 -3.81 26.89 -2.12
CA MET A 84 -2.84 27.78 -2.75
C MET A 84 -2.24 27.23 -4.05
N MET A 85 -2.36 25.92 -4.33
CA MET A 85 -1.84 25.32 -5.56
C MET A 85 -2.78 25.58 -6.74
N ASP A 86 -2.23 25.66 -7.95
CA ASP A 86 -3.03 25.78 -9.18
C ASP A 86 -3.82 24.50 -9.45
N ALA A 87 -3.25 23.33 -9.11
CA ALA A 87 -3.93 22.06 -9.21
C ALA A 87 -3.42 21.05 -8.14
N VAL A 88 -4.23 20.04 -7.86
CA VAL A 88 -3.88 18.96 -6.94
C VAL A 88 -4.10 17.60 -7.61
N ILE A 89 -3.13 16.70 -7.46
CA ILE A 89 -3.21 15.31 -7.93
C ILE A 89 -3.26 14.37 -6.72
N VAL A 90 -4.20 13.44 -6.74
CA VAL A 90 -4.38 12.40 -5.74
C VAL A 90 -4.47 11.02 -6.38
N ALA A 91 -4.12 9.96 -5.63
CA ALA A 91 -3.93 8.63 -6.21
C ALA A 91 -5.15 7.70 -6.13
N ASN A 92 -6.19 8.05 -5.36
CA ASN A 92 -7.38 7.26 -5.18
C ASN A 92 -8.64 8.11 -5.03
N SER A 93 -9.81 7.52 -5.30
CA SER A 93 -11.11 8.20 -5.26
C SER A 93 -11.47 8.71 -3.87
N LYS A 94 -11.09 8.03 -2.80
CA LYS A 94 -11.35 8.47 -1.42
C LYS A 94 -10.65 9.81 -1.13
N THR A 95 -9.37 9.91 -1.48
CA THR A 95 -8.63 11.18 -1.33
C THR A 95 -9.17 12.25 -2.27
N PHE A 96 -9.62 11.88 -3.47
CA PHE A 96 -10.27 12.83 -4.39
C PHE A 96 -11.52 13.45 -3.77
N GLU A 97 -12.43 12.62 -3.26
CA GLU A 97 -13.66 13.09 -2.58
C GLU A 97 -13.35 13.99 -1.38
N MET A 98 -12.29 13.70 -0.64
CA MET A 98 -11.85 14.47 0.52
C MET A 98 -11.40 15.90 0.16
N VAL A 99 -10.77 16.10 -1.01
CA VAL A 99 -10.13 17.38 -1.36
C VAL A 99 -10.77 18.11 -2.55
N LYS A 100 -11.72 17.53 -3.25
CA LYS A 100 -12.35 18.10 -4.46
C LYS A 100 -12.94 19.49 -4.28
N ASP A 101 -13.41 19.81 -3.07
CA ASP A 101 -14.00 21.10 -2.73
C ASP A 101 -12.97 22.08 -2.14
N LEU A 102 -11.73 21.64 -1.91
CA LEU A 102 -10.66 22.47 -1.36
C LEU A 102 -9.83 23.17 -2.44
N ASN A 103 -9.83 22.65 -3.67
CA ASN A 103 -9.11 23.25 -4.79
C ASN A 103 -9.97 23.21 -6.06
N ARG A 104 -9.79 24.18 -6.96
CA ARG A 104 -10.56 24.29 -8.20
C ARG A 104 -10.23 23.18 -9.20
N GLU A 105 -8.99 22.72 -9.22
CA GLU A 105 -8.51 21.69 -10.14
C GLU A 105 -7.94 20.51 -9.36
N VAL A 106 -8.75 19.49 -9.15
CA VAL A 106 -8.33 18.24 -8.53
C VAL A 106 -8.38 17.11 -9.56
N TYR A 107 -7.30 16.36 -9.69
CA TYR A 107 -7.16 15.25 -10.62
C TYR A 107 -6.93 13.94 -9.88
N LEU A 108 -7.71 12.94 -10.25
CA LEU A 108 -7.51 11.55 -9.81
C LEU A 108 -6.56 10.86 -10.79
N ILE A 109 -5.28 10.74 -10.41
CA ILE A 109 -4.23 10.10 -11.21
C ILE A 109 -3.53 9.07 -10.34
N PRO A 110 -3.71 7.76 -10.62
CA PRO A 110 -3.14 6.70 -9.80
C PRO A 110 -1.60 6.64 -9.92
N HIS A 111 -0.97 5.86 -9.06
CA HIS A 111 0.44 5.51 -9.25
C HIS A 111 0.66 4.74 -10.55
N ALA A 112 1.79 5.01 -11.19
CA ALA A 112 2.21 4.37 -12.42
C ALA A 112 3.24 3.26 -12.16
N PHE A 113 3.14 2.17 -12.92
CA PHE A 113 3.98 0.99 -12.75
C PHE A 113 4.59 0.51 -14.07
N ASP A 114 5.76 -0.16 -13.96
CA ASP A 114 6.23 -1.09 -14.97
C ASP A 114 5.34 -2.33 -14.90
N ILE A 115 4.33 -2.40 -15.77
CA ILE A 115 3.38 -3.52 -15.75
C ILE A 115 3.97 -4.81 -16.29
N ASP A 116 5.05 -4.74 -17.08
CA ASP A 116 5.71 -5.93 -17.65
C ASP A 116 6.33 -6.82 -16.57
N LYS A 117 6.65 -6.24 -15.41
CA LYS A 117 7.15 -7.00 -14.25
C LYS A 117 6.18 -8.09 -13.82
N TYR A 118 4.88 -7.91 -13.96
CA TYR A 118 3.87 -8.88 -13.53
C TYR A 118 3.71 -10.09 -14.44
N PHE A 119 4.33 -10.06 -15.62
CA PHE A 119 4.32 -11.15 -16.59
C PHE A 119 5.62 -11.98 -16.57
N ARG A 120 6.60 -11.59 -15.75
CA ARG A 120 7.88 -12.30 -15.59
C ARG A 120 7.79 -13.37 -14.52
N ASN A 121 8.61 -14.41 -14.65
CA ASN A 121 8.77 -15.44 -13.62
C ASN A 121 9.96 -15.09 -12.72
N TYR A 122 9.71 -15.10 -11.43
CA TYR A 122 10.70 -14.81 -10.41
C TYR A 122 11.00 -16.05 -9.59
N LYS A 123 12.28 -16.35 -9.37
CA LYS A 123 12.72 -17.44 -8.50
C LYS A 123 13.25 -16.86 -7.19
N ALA A 124 12.67 -17.24 -6.10
CA ALA A 124 13.12 -16.86 -4.78
C ALA A 124 14.45 -17.52 -4.44
N LYS A 125 15.53 -16.76 -4.34
CA LYS A 125 16.85 -17.27 -3.93
C LYS A 125 16.96 -17.45 -2.42
N LYS A 126 16.19 -16.69 -1.64
CA LYS A 126 16.34 -16.58 -0.17
C LYS A 126 15.10 -17.00 0.62
N LEU A 127 13.98 -17.31 -0.04
CA LEU A 127 12.74 -17.65 0.66
C LEU A 127 12.68 -19.15 0.97
N LYS A 128 12.75 -19.49 2.24
CA LYS A 128 12.49 -20.85 2.73
C LYS A 128 11.00 -21.00 3.06
N LEU A 129 10.17 -21.13 2.02
CA LEU A 129 8.74 -21.41 2.19
C LEU A 129 8.50 -22.91 2.08
N LEU A 130 7.56 -23.45 2.86
CA LEU A 130 7.13 -24.83 2.75
C LEU A 130 6.45 -25.03 1.37
N GLU A 131 6.96 -25.96 0.56
CA GLU A 131 6.53 -26.10 -0.84
C GLU A 131 5.08 -26.57 -0.98
N ASN A 132 4.59 -27.39 -0.05
CA ASN A 132 3.33 -28.14 -0.18
C ASN A 132 2.16 -27.58 0.65
N SER A 133 2.24 -26.36 1.18
CA SER A 133 1.15 -25.72 1.91
C SER A 133 0.47 -24.61 1.13
N PHE A 134 -0.80 -24.40 1.39
CA PHE A 134 -1.51 -23.19 0.92
C PHE A 134 -1.09 -21.98 1.76
N LYS A 135 -0.75 -20.86 1.13
CA LYS A 135 -0.18 -19.70 1.84
C LYS A 135 -1.05 -18.48 1.69
N PHE A 136 -1.56 -17.98 2.82
CA PHE A 136 -1.95 -16.60 2.97
C PHE A 136 -0.72 -15.76 3.27
N TYR A 137 -0.64 -14.54 2.76
CA TYR A 137 0.50 -13.68 3.04
C TYR A 137 0.11 -12.22 3.14
N THR A 138 0.86 -11.49 3.96
CA THR A 138 0.76 -10.04 4.10
C THR A 138 2.13 -9.39 3.98
N ILE A 139 2.18 -8.17 3.43
CA ILE A 139 3.40 -7.37 3.25
C ILE A 139 3.10 -5.96 3.72
N GLY A 140 3.83 -5.47 4.71
CA GLY A 140 3.66 -4.12 5.22
C GLY A 140 4.63 -3.79 6.34
N GLU A 141 4.79 -2.52 6.65
CA GLU A 141 5.55 -2.09 7.81
C GLU A 141 4.84 -2.47 9.11
N PHE A 142 5.58 -2.82 10.16
CA PHE A 142 5.01 -3.14 11.46
C PHE A 142 4.61 -1.86 12.20
N THR A 143 3.42 -1.38 11.89
CA THR A 143 2.77 -0.23 12.51
C THR A 143 1.32 -0.58 12.87
N SER A 144 0.73 0.13 13.85
CA SER A 144 -0.67 -0.05 14.24
C SER A 144 -1.63 0.12 13.06
N ARG A 145 -1.38 1.09 12.18
CA ARG A 145 -2.21 1.32 10.98
C ARG A 145 -2.32 0.10 10.06
N LYS A 146 -1.27 -0.71 9.94
CA LYS A 146 -1.27 -1.92 9.11
C LYS A 146 -2.07 -3.08 9.71
N ASN A 147 -2.46 -2.96 10.97
CA ASN A 147 -3.39 -3.88 11.65
C ASN A 147 -3.05 -5.37 11.47
N LEU A 148 -1.79 -5.72 11.71
CA LEU A 148 -1.34 -7.11 11.63
C LEU A 148 -2.09 -8.03 12.61
N GLU A 149 -2.60 -7.47 13.72
CA GLU A 149 -3.36 -8.21 14.72
C GLU A 149 -4.60 -8.90 14.11
N ASP A 150 -5.40 -8.15 13.36
CA ASP A 150 -6.63 -8.70 12.77
C ASP A 150 -6.32 -9.75 11.70
N THR A 151 -5.22 -9.60 10.94
CA THR A 151 -4.74 -10.65 10.03
C THR A 151 -4.44 -11.95 10.77
N ILE A 152 -3.68 -11.88 11.88
CA ILE A 152 -3.29 -13.05 12.69
C ILE A 152 -4.54 -13.67 13.35
N ARG A 153 -5.40 -12.85 13.93
CA ARG A 153 -6.64 -13.32 14.59
C ARG A 153 -7.56 -14.02 13.61
N ALA A 154 -7.80 -13.42 12.44
CA ALA A 154 -8.65 -14.01 11.40
C ALA A 154 -8.06 -15.33 10.86
N PHE A 155 -6.75 -15.40 10.66
CA PHE A 155 -6.07 -16.62 10.24
C PHE A 155 -6.28 -17.77 11.25
N HIS A 156 -6.02 -17.54 12.54
CA HIS A 156 -6.18 -18.56 13.56
C HIS A 156 -7.64 -18.88 13.89
N THR A 157 -8.57 -17.98 13.61
CA THR A 157 -10.01 -18.28 13.66
C THR A 157 -10.41 -19.24 12.53
N SER A 158 -9.75 -19.16 11.38
CA SER A 158 -10.05 -19.94 10.18
C SER A 158 -9.34 -21.30 10.14
N PHE A 159 -8.10 -21.37 10.65
CA PHE A 159 -7.20 -22.53 10.44
C PHE A 159 -6.46 -22.88 11.72
N ASN A 160 -6.35 -24.18 11.98
CA ASN A 160 -5.62 -24.74 13.11
C ASN A 160 -4.33 -25.45 12.65
N LYS A 161 -3.62 -26.07 13.60
CA LYS A 161 -2.35 -26.75 13.34
C LYS A 161 -2.45 -27.90 12.32
N THR A 162 -3.61 -28.56 12.22
CA THR A 162 -3.80 -29.69 11.29
C THR A 162 -4.13 -29.25 9.87
N SER A 163 -4.48 -27.98 9.70
CA SER A 163 -4.76 -27.40 8.37
C SER A 163 -3.46 -27.28 7.56
N ASN A 164 -3.46 -27.72 6.30
CA ASN A 164 -2.31 -27.55 5.40
C ASN A 164 -2.26 -26.12 4.81
N VAL A 165 -2.28 -25.14 5.70
CA VAL A 165 -2.34 -23.70 5.37
C VAL A 165 -1.35 -22.94 6.24
N ASP A 166 -0.58 -22.01 5.69
CA ASP A 166 0.37 -21.17 6.42
C ASP A 166 0.02 -19.70 6.29
N LEU A 167 0.43 -18.88 7.28
CA LEU A 167 0.45 -17.44 7.22
C LEU A 167 1.88 -16.94 7.08
N VAL A 168 2.17 -16.25 5.99
CA VAL A 168 3.48 -15.61 5.73
C VAL A 168 3.37 -14.12 6.03
N ILE A 169 4.17 -13.64 6.96
CA ILE A 169 4.24 -12.24 7.36
C ILE A 169 5.57 -11.66 6.89
N LYS A 170 5.53 -10.85 5.82
CA LYS A 170 6.68 -10.05 5.39
C LYS A 170 6.54 -8.64 5.96
N THR A 171 7.42 -8.29 6.87
CA THR A 171 7.37 -6.99 7.53
C THR A 171 8.76 -6.38 7.73
N ASN A 172 8.78 -5.09 8.01
CA ASN A 172 9.94 -4.33 8.43
C ASN A 172 9.48 -3.22 9.40
N ARG A 173 10.40 -2.64 10.11
CA ARG A 173 10.18 -1.41 10.89
C ARG A 173 11.42 -0.53 10.79
N SER A 174 11.22 0.74 10.45
CA SER A 174 12.31 1.70 10.33
C SER A 174 13.09 1.80 11.65
N GLY A 175 14.42 1.82 11.58
CA GLY A 175 15.28 1.92 12.77
C GLY A 175 15.40 0.65 13.61
N VAL A 176 14.71 -0.46 13.28
CA VAL A 176 14.77 -1.71 14.04
C VAL A 176 15.52 -2.80 13.25
N PRO A 177 16.59 -3.40 13.81
CA PRO A 177 17.29 -4.50 13.17
C PRO A 177 16.38 -5.72 12.91
N SER A 178 16.58 -6.39 11.76
CA SER A 178 15.72 -7.49 11.31
C SER A 178 15.56 -8.61 12.36
N HIS A 179 16.64 -9.04 13.02
CA HIS A 179 16.58 -10.10 14.02
C HIS A 179 15.80 -9.70 15.28
N VAL A 180 15.93 -8.42 15.70
CA VAL A 180 15.15 -7.86 16.83
C VAL A 180 13.67 -7.79 16.47
N LEU A 181 13.37 -7.27 15.28
CA LEU A 181 11.99 -7.21 14.79
C LEU A 181 11.36 -8.59 14.70
N LYS A 182 12.11 -9.58 14.23
CA LYS A 182 11.62 -10.97 14.12
C LYS A 182 11.17 -11.52 15.48
N GLU A 183 11.94 -11.27 16.51
CA GLU A 183 11.60 -11.68 17.87
C GLU A 183 10.39 -10.90 18.41
N GLN A 184 10.33 -9.59 18.16
CA GLN A 184 9.16 -8.79 18.53
C GLN A 184 7.88 -9.32 17.87
N ILE A 185 7.92 -9.68 16.57
CA ILE A 185 6.74 -10.23 15.86
C ILE A 185 6.37 -11.60 16.40
N ARG A 186 7.32 -12.48 16.74
CA ARG A 186 7.03 -13.78 17.37
C ARG A 186 6.31 -13.61 18.71
N ASN A 187 6.81 -12.72 19.54
CA ASN A 187 6.20 -12.42 20.83
C ASN A 187 4.78 -11.85 20.63
N TYR A 188 4.62 -10.94 19.68
CA TYR A 188 3.33 -10.35 19.33
C TYR A 188 2.32 -11.43 18.86
N CYS A 189 2.72 -12.34 17.97
CA CYS A 189 1.87 -13.49 17.56
C CYS A 189 1.48 -14.36 18.75
N THR A 190 2.44 -14.65 19.63
CA THR A 190 2.22 -15.47 20.83
C THR A 190 1.21 -14.80 21.78
N ASP A 191 1.33 -13.49 21.99
CA ASP A 191 0.42 -12.76 22.87
C ASP A 191 -0.99 -12.65 22.29
N ILE A 192 -1.12 -12.51 20.97
CA ILE A 192 -2.42 -12.60 20.29
C ILE A 192 -3.06 -13.98 20.53
N LYS A 193 -2.32 -15.07 20.30
CA LYS A 193 -2.81 -16.44 20.51
C LYS A 193 -3.28 -16.66 21.95
N LYS A 194 -2.53 -16.18 22.95
CA LYS A 194 -2.91 -16.23 24.37
C LYS A 194 -4.21 -15.46 24.63
N ARG A 195 -4.37 -14.27 24.05
CA ARG A 195 -5.60 -13.46 24.20
C ARG A 195 -6.82 -14.06 23.50
N MET A 196 -6.62 -14.74 22.38
CA MET A 196 -7.70 -15.39 21.62
C MET A 196 -8.38 -16.54 22.38
N LYS A 197 -7.62 -17.31 23.14
CA LYS A 197 -8.10 -18.46 23.95
C LYS A 197 -8.94 -19.50 23.19
N LEU A 198 -8.77 -19.61 21.85
CA LEU A 198 -9.55 -20.56 21.02
C LEU A 198 -9.36 -22.04 21.46
N TYR A 199 -8.19 -22.34 22.02
CA TYR A 199 -7.83 -23.68 22.49
C TYR A 199 -7.47 -23.66 23.99
N GLY A 200 -8.11 -22.78 24.77
CA GLY A 200 -7.76 -22.55 26.16
C GLY A 200 -6.33 -22.00 26.28
N GLU A 201 -5.54 -22.57 27.18
CA GLU A 201 -4.14 -22.18 27.36
C GLU A 201 -3.16 -22.98 26.51
N ASN A 202 -3.65 -23.95 25.74
CA ASN A 202 -2.79 -24.83 24.93
C ASN A 202 -2.43 -24.20 23.59
N LEU A 203 -1.31 -23.48 23.57
CA LEU A 203 -0.80 -22.82 22.37
C LEU A 203 -0.32 -23.80 21.29
N SER A 204 -0.13 -25.08 21.61
CA SER A 204 0.37 -26.07 20.64
C SER A 204 -0.62 -26.40 19.52
N TYR A 205 -1.90 -26.06 19.67
CA TYR A 205 -2.93 -26.21 18.63
C TYR A 205 -2.95 -25.07 17.61
N TYR A 206 -2.29 -23.96 17.91
CA TYR A 206 -2.08 -22.91 16.93
C TYR A 206 -0.95 -23.26 15.96
N LYS A 207 -1.02 -22.76 14.76
CA LYS A 207 0.05 -22.83 13.79
C LYS A 207 1.10 -21.74 14.06
N ASP A 208 2.36 -21.98 13.68
CA ASP A 208 3.38 -20.95 13.69
C ASP A 208 3.33 -20.16 12.39
N GLU A 209 3.53 -18.86 12.48
CA GLU A 209 3.63 -17.97 11.35
C GLU A 209 5.04 -18.01 10.73
N ILE A 210 5.11 -17.90 9.42
CA ILE A 210 6.38 -17.74 8.69
C ILE A 210 6.71 -16.25 8.66
N ILE A 211 7.70 -15.81 9.45
CA ILE A 211 8.05 -14.41 9.64
C ILE A 211 9.32 -14.07 8.85
N ILE A 212 9.21 -13.09 7.94
CA ILE A 212 10.28 -12.58 7.08
C ILE A 212 10.47 -11.10 7.40
N THR A 213 11.56 -10.76 8.09
CA THR A 213 11.91 -9.38 8.47
C THR A 213 13.14 -8.86 7.72
N GLU A 214 13.86 -9.72 7.04
CA GLU A 214 15.01 -9.37 6.23
C GLU A 214 14.60 -8.48 5.04
N ARG A 215 15.47 -7.53 4.67
CA ARG A 215 15.28 -6.75 3.44
C ARG A 215 15.37 -7.70 2.24
N LEU A 216 14.31 -7.78 1.48
CA LEU A 216 14.25 -8.53 0.22
C LEU A 216 14.64 -7.63 -0.94
N SER A 217 15.29 -8.19 -1.95
CA SER A 217 15.39 -7.56 -3.27
C SER A 217 13.99 -7.47 -3.90
N GLU A 218 13.82 -6.61 -4.89
CA GLU A 218 12.55 -6.52 -5.65
C GLU A 218 12.19 -7.87 -6.27
N ASN A 219 13.16 -8.58 -6.83
CA ASN A 219 12.95 -9.92 -7.40
C ASN A 219 12.52 -10.95 -6.35
N ASP A 220 13.10 -10.94 -5.15
CA ASP A 220 12.69 -11.84 -4.06
C ASP A 220 11.28 -11.47 -3.55
N LEU A 221 10.93 -10.17 -3.54
CA LEU A 221 9.59 -9.71 -3.17
C LEU A 221 8.54 -10.16 -4.18
N PHE A 222 8.84 -10.07 -5.48
CA PHE A 222 7.94 -10.57 -6.53
C PHE A 222 7.84 -12.09 -6.52
N ALA A 223 8.93 -12.80 -6.25
CA ALA A 223 8.92 -14.24 -6.04
C ALA A 223 8.05 -14.63 -4.84
N LEU A 224 8.02 -13.83 -3.77
CA LEU A 224 7.10 -14.03 -2.63
C LEU A 224 5.64 -13.95 -3.08
N HIS A 225 5.26 -12.91 -3.85
CA HIS A 225 3.92 -12.81 -4.43
C HIS A 225 3.58 -14.04 -5.27
N GLN A 226 4.50 -14.52 -6.10
CA GLN A 226 4.25 -15.69 -6.94
C GLN A 226 4.16 -17.01 -6.16
N SER A 227 4.92 -17.15 -5.07
CA SER A 227 4.99 -18.36 -4.25
C SER A 227 3.81 -18.53 -3.28
N CYS A 228 3.04 -17.48 -3.02
CA CYS A 228 1.90 -17.50 -2.11
C CYS A 228 0.58 -17.42 -2.89
N GLN A 229 -0.52 -17.86 -2.26
CA GLN A 229 -1.81 -18.00 -2.90
C GLN A 229 -2.72 -16.77 -2.74
N VAL A 230 -2.91 -16.29 -1.52
CA VAL A 230 -3.89 -15.23 -1.20
C VAL A 230 -3.21 -14.11 -0.42
N PHE A 231 -3.30 -12.89 -0.93
CA PHE A 231 -2.83 -11.70 -0.21
C PHE A 231 -3.88 -11.23 0.80
N VAL A 232 -3.42 -10.78 1.97
CA VAL A 232 -4.29 -10.26 3.04
C VAL A 232 -3.84 -8.87 3.43
N ASN A 233 -4.76 -7.92 3.40
CA ASN A 233 -4.55 -6.55 3.85
C ASN A 233 -5.71 -6.10 4.75
N THR A 234 -5.46 -6.04 6.05
CA THR A 234 -6.41 -5.59 7.07
C THR A 234 -6.13 -4.18 7.56
N SER A 235 -5.33 -3.40 6.83
CA SER A 235 -4.96 -2.03 7.22
C SER A 235 -6.19 -1.18 7.53
N PHE A 236 -6.10 -0.37 8.57
CA PHE A 236 -7.14 0.59 8.96
C PHE A 236 -7.33 1.72 7.95
N GLY A 237 -6.33 2.00 7.13
CA GLY A 237 -6.38 2.98 6.05
C GLY A 237 -5.17 2.85 5.12
N GLU A 238 -5.38 3.12 3.84
CA GLU A 238 -4.35 3.10 2.80
C GLU A 238 -4.55 4.26 1.82
N GLY A 239 -3.44 4.81 1.37
CA GLY A 239 -3.49 5.82 0.31
C GLY A 239 -3.56 5.20 -1.10
N PHE A 240 -2.85 4.08 -1.31
CA PHE A 240 -2.88 3.30 -2.57
C PHE A 240 -2.57 1.83 -2.32
N SER A 241 -1.69 1.54 -1.35
CA SER A 241 -1.20 0.19 -1.01
C SER A 241 -0.45 -0.52 -2.14
N ILE A 242 0.80 -0.14 -2.36
CA ILE A 242 1.67 -0.78 -3.37
C ILE A 242 1.71 -2.31 -3.22
N PRO A 243 1.86 -2.92 -2.02
CA PRO A 243 1.88 -4.38 -1.89
C PRO A 243 0.56 -5.05 -2.32
N THR A 244 -0.58 -4.41 -2.07
CA THR A 244 -1.89 -4.89 -2.54
C THR A 244 -1.99 -4.77 -4.06
N PHE A 245 -1.48 -3.67 -4.63
CA PHE A 245 -1.44 -3.50 -6.08
C PHE A 245 -0.49 -4.51 -6.75
N ASP A 246 0.65 -4.82 -6.16
CA ASP A 246 1.54 -5.88 -6.66
C ASP A 246 0.83 -7.24 -6.63
N ALA A 247 0.09 -7.57 -5.56
CA ALA A 247 -0.73 -8.79 -5.52
C ALA A 247 -1.80 -8.80 -6.63
N PHE A 248 -2.47 -7.67 -6.88
CA PHE A 248 -3.41 -7.49 -8.00
C PHE A 248 -2.72 -7.72 -9.35
N GLY A 249 -1.56 -7.11 -9.60
CA GLY A 249 -0.78 -7.29 -10.81
C GLY A 249 -0.34 -8.74 -11.05
N PHE A 250 0.04 -9.46 -9.98
CA PHE A 250 0.32 -10.90 -10.02
C PHE A 250 -0.95 -11.78 -10.04
N ARG A 251 -2.13 -11.21 -10.20
CA ARG A 251 -3.42 -11.92 -10.31
C ARG A 251 -3.72 -12.80 -9.10
N LYS A 252 -3.32 -12.34 -7.90
CA LYS A 252 -3.63 -13.04 -6.66
C LYS A 252 -5.03 -12.70 -6.18
N PRO A 253 -5.80 -13.66 -5.66
CA PRO A 253 -6.95 -13.36 -4.83
C PRO A 253 -6.52 -12.53 -3.63
N ILE A 254 -7.35 -11.57 -3.22
CA ILE A 254 -7.01 -10.59 -2.19
C ILE A 254 -8.15 -10.49 -1.18
N VAL A 255 -7.83 -10.68 0.09
CA VAL A 255 -8.67 -10.34 1.25
C VAL A 255 -8.27 -8.94 1.71
N TYR A 256 -9.18 -7.98 1.71
CA TYR A 256 -8.87 -6.59 2.09
C TYR A 256 -10.01 -5.92 2.82
N VAL A 257 -9.67 -4.93 3.65
CA VAL A 257 -10.62 -4.09 4.41
C VAL A 257 -10.51 -2.65 3.91
N GLY A 258 -11.63 -1.96 3.77
CA GLY A 258 -11.68 -0.55 3.37
C GLY A 258 -12.03 -0.32 1.90
N ASP A 259 -11.97 0.93 1.47
CA ASP A 259 -12.47 1.42 0.20
C ASP A 259 -11.43 2.16 -0.67
N SER A 260 -10.18 2.21 -0.23
CA SER A 260 -9.10 2.97 -0.91
C SER A 260 -8.44 2.21 -2.08
N TYR A 261 -9.07 1.16 -2.59
CA TYR A 261 -8.48 0.26 -3.59
C TYR A 261 -9.27 0.28 -4.90
N ASP A 262 -9.27 1.42 -5.60
CA ASP A 262 -10.03 1.62 -6.85
C ASP A 262 -9.79 0.51 -7.90
N TYR A 263 -8.58 -0.04 -7.92
CA TYR A 263 -8.20 -1.14 -8.82
C TYR A 263 -8.84 -2.50 -8.46
N LEU A 264 -9.31 -2.70 -7.23
CA LEU A 264 -9.97 -3.94 -6.80
C LEU A 264 -11.50 -3.90 -6.98
N GLY A 265 -12.08 -2.70 -7.11
CA GLY A 265 -13.52 -2.50 -7.14
C GLY A 265 -14.18 -2.67 -5.77
N LYS A 266 -15.47 -3.02 -5.75
CA LYS A 266 -16.25 -3.09 -4.52
C LYS A 266 -15.74 -4.18 -3.57
N ASN A 267 -15.55 -3.82 -2.30
CA ASN A 267 -15.16 -4.74 -1.23
C ASN A 267 -16.31 -5.72 -0.91
N THR A 268 -15.92 -6.95 -0.56
CA THR A 268 -16.86 -8.01 -0.12
C THR A 268 -16.95 -8.13 1.40
N ILE A 269 -16.01 -7.55 2.14
CA ILE A 269 -15.99 -7.53 3.60
C ILE A 269 -16.72 -6.28 4.07
N ASN A 270 -17.70 -6.45 4.96
CA ASN A 270 -18.34 -5.33 5.64
C ASN A 270 -17.35 -4.72 6.63
N PHE A 271 -17.23 -3.41 6.61
CA PHE A 271 -16.41 -2.67 7.56
C PHE A 271 -17.21 -1.51 8.17
N GLN A 272 -16.78 -1.11 9.34
CA GLN A 272 -17.31 0.03 10.08
C GLN A 272 -16.27 1.14 10.10
N ASN A 273 -16.74 2.36 10.21
CA ASN A 273 -15.88 3.50 10.48
C ASN A 273 -15.66 3.62 12.00
N ASP A 274 -14.41 3.82 12.39
CA ASP A 274 -14.00 4.11 13.78
C ASP A 274 -13.01 5.26 13.77
N TYR A 275 -12.91 6.01 14.84
CA TYR A 275 -11.93 7.08 14.92
C TYR A 275 -10.51 6.52 14.86
N ALA A 276 -9.65 7.15 14.06
CA ALA A 276 -8.29 6.70 13.86
C ALA A 276 -7.49 6.64 15.16
N TYR A 277 -7.69 7.59 16.07
CA TYR A 277 -7.01 7.63 17.37
C TYR A 277 -7.28 6.42 18.28
N ASN A 278 -8.39 5.70 18.05
CA ASN A 278 -8.68 4.46 18.79
C ASN A 278 -7.83 3.26 18.34
N ASN A 279 -7.28 3.31 17.13
CA ASN A 279 -6.71 2.14 16.46
C ASN A 279 -5.29 2.36 15.94
N ILE A 280 -4.86 3.61 15.79
CA ILE A 280 -3.61 3.98 15.14
C ILE A 280 -2.76 4.80 16.11
N ASP A 281 -1.46 4.51 16.17
CA ASP A 281 -0.52 5.27 16.97
C ASP A 281 -0.55 6.76 16.57
N SER A 282 -0.51 7.65 17.57
CA SER A 282 -0.55 9.08 17.33
C SER A 282 0.69 9.53 16.56
N ILE A 283 0.46 10.16 15.43
CA ILE A 283 1.44 10.96 14.69
C ILE A 283 0.78 12.33 14.50
N PRO A 284 0.98 13.28 15.41
CA PRO A 284 0.22 14.54 15.44
C PRO A 284 0.23 15.32 14.12
N GLU A 285 1.32 15.23 13.35
CA GLU A 285 1.44 15.89 12.05
C GLU A 285 0.59 15.24 10.95
N LEU A 286 0.17 13.99 11.14
CA LEU A 286 -0.61 13.21 10.19
C LEU A 286 -2.03 12.94 10.66
N TYR A 287 -2.23 12.70 11.95
CA TYR A 287 -3.51 12.28 12.51
C TYR A 287 -3.96 13.23 13.62
N THR A 288 -4.97 14.03 13.33
CA THR A 288 -5.41 15.17 14.16
C THR A 288 -6.63 14.86 15.03
N GLY A 289 -7.09 13.61 15.04
CA GLY A 289 -8.27 13.18 15.81
C GLY A 289 -9.62 13.32 15.08
N TYR A 290 -9.63 13.95 13.90
CA TYR A 290 -10.84 14.03 13.06
C TYR A 290 -10.98 12.87 12.07
N GLN A 291 -9.90 12.15 11.82
CA GLN A 291 -9.84 11.08 10.82
C GLN A 291 -10.60 9.85 11.31
N VAL A 292 -11.14 9.15 10.34
CA VAL A 292 -11.81 7.87 10.49
C VAL A 292 -11.02 6.78 9.77
N CYS A 293 -10.95 5.62 10.36
CA CYS A 293 -10.36 4.42 9.78
C CYS A 293 -11.39 3.33 9.56
N HIS A 294 -11.06 2.34 8.76
CA HIS A 294 -11.93 1.20 8.48
C HIS A 294 -11.58 0.00 9.36
N LYS A 295 -12.59 -0.57 9.99
CA LYS A 295 -12.46 -1.75 10.85
C LYS A 295 -13.49 -2.80 10.46
N ALA A 296 -13.04 -4.02 10.20
CA ALA A 296 -13.91 -5.16 9.95
C ALA A 296 -13.96 -6.08 11.18
N SER A 297 -15.01 -6.90 11.30
CA SER A 297 -15.03 -7.93 12.32
C SER A 297 -14.05 -9.05 11.97
N ILE A 298 -13.41 -9.64 12.99
CA ILE A 298 -12.54 -10.81 12.81
C ILE A 298 -13.29 -11.96 12.13
N LYS A 299 -14.58 -12.12 12.44
CA LYS A 299 -15.44 -13.14 11.85
C LYS A 299 -15.60 -12.95 10.34
N ASP A 300 -15.79 -11.72 9.86
CA ASP A 300 -15.98 -11.45 8.43
C ASP A 300 -14.66 -11.65 7.67
N ILE A 301 -13.53 -11.19 8.24
CA ILE A 301 -12.20 -11.43 7.65
C ILE A 301 -11.92 -12.93 7.57
N ALA A 302 -12.17 -13.67 8.67
CA ALA A 302 -11.95 -15.12 8.74
C ALA A 302 -12.83 -15.87 7.74
N PHE A 303 -14.10 -15.48 7.61
CA PHE A 303 -15.02 -16.07 6.63
C PHE A 303 -14.53 -15.84 5.20
N GLU A 304 -14.05 -14.64 4.87
CA GLU A 304 -13.50 -14.36 3.55
C GLU A 304 -12.21 -15.14 3.29
N MET A 305 -11.34 -15.31 4.30
CA MET A 305 -10.15 -16.17 4.17
C MET A 305 -10.55 -17.63 3.89
N GLN A 306 -11.53 -18.19 4.63
CA GLN A 306 -12.03 -19.54 4.37
C GLN A 306 -12.60 -19.68 2.96
N LYS A 307 -13.38 -18.71 2.50
CA LYS A 307 -13.93 -18.68 1.15
C LYS A 307 -12.84 -18.64 0.08
N MET A 308 -11.77 -17.84 0.27
CA MET A 308 -10.62 -17.82 -0.64
C MET A 308 -9.90 -19.19 -0.69
N TYR A 309 -9.81 -19.90 0.42
CA TYR A 309 -9.23 -21.23 0.47
C TYR A 309 -10.11 -22.28 -0.22
N LEU A 310 -11.40 -22.35 0.14
CA LEU A 310 -12.33 -23.36 -0.36
C LEU A 310 -12.62 -23.21 -1.86
N TYR A 311 -12.71 -21.99 -2.35
CA TYR A 311 -13.06 -21.67 -3.73
C TYR A 311 -11.88 -21.07 -4.52
N TYR A 312 -10.65 -21.46 -4.18
CA TYR A 312 -9.42 -20.80 -4.69
C TYR A 312 -9.38 -20.71 -6.21
N LYS A 313 -9.74 -21.77 -6.96
CA LYS A 313 -9.75 -21.75 -8.44
C LYS A 313 -10.63 -20.64 -9.01
N THR A 314 -11.87 -20.56 -8.52
CA THR A 314 -12.82 -19.51 -8.94
C THR A 314 -12.33 -18.11 -8.53
N GLN A 315 -11.68 -17.98 -7.38
CA GLN A 315 -11.13 -16.68 -6.96
C GLN A 315 -9.92 -16.26 -7.83
N CYS A 316 -9.13 -17.21 -8.30
CA CYS A 316 -8.06 -16.94 -9.28
C CYS A 316 -8.62 -16.46 -10.64
N GLU A 317 -9.72 -17.01 -11.11
CA GLU A 317 -10.38 -16.57 -12.35
C GLU A 317 -10.87 -15.12 -12.21
N LYS A 318 -11.54 -14.80 -11.10
CA LYS A 318 -11.97 -13.43 -10.80
C LYS A 318 -10.80 -12.44 -10.66
N ALA A 319 -9.68 -12.90 -10.08
CA ALA A 319 -8.49 -12.06 -9.96
C ALA A 319 -7.85 -11.78 -11.32
N LYS A 320 -7.85 -12.74 -12.24
CA LYS A 320 -7.39 -12.57 -13.64
C LYS A 320 -8.27 -11.57 -14.38
N GLU A 321 -9.59 -11.72 -14.30
CA GLU A 321 -10.56 -10.80 -14.94
C GLU A 321 -10.37 -9.35 -14.43
N LYS A 322 -10.24 -9.16 -13.11
CA LYS A 322 -9.97 -7.84 -12.55
C LYS A 322 -8.66 -7.23 -13.07
N ALA A 323 -7.63 -8.06 -13.24
CA ALA A 323 -6.32 -7.63 -13.71
C ALA A 323 -6.26 -7.29 -15.22
N GLU A 324 -7.32 -7.48 -16.00
CA GLU A 324 -7.42 -6.97 -17.38
C GLU A 324 -7.30 -5.45 -17.46
N LYS A 325 -7.62 -4.75 -16.37
CA LYS A 325 -7.47 -3.29 -16.24
C LYS A 325 -6.04 -2.83 -15.88
N LEU A 326 -5.09 -3.77 -15.77
CA LEU A 326 -3.72 -3.46 -15.30
C LEU A 326 -3.03 -2.41 -16.18
N ASP A 327 -3.30 -2.41 -17.49
CA ASP A 327 -2.69 -1.45 -18.42
C ASP A 327 -3.07 0.01 -18.14
N ASN A 328 -4.21 0.26 -17.48
CA ASN A 328 -4.57 1.61 -17.04
C ASN A 328 -3.54 2.23 -16.09
N TYR A 329 -2.72 1.40 -15.44
CA TYR A 329 -1.68 1.79 -14.49
C TYR A 329 -0.27 1.77 -15.10
N SER A 330 -0.14 1.53 -16.41
CA SER A 330 1.14 1.59 -17.13
C SER A 330 1.72 3.01 -17.12
N TYR A 331 3.04 3.12 -17.20
CA TYR A 331 3.71 4.41 -17.33
C TYR A 331 3.12 5.25 -18.47
N LEU A 332 2.79 4.61 -19.61
CA LEU A 332 2.24 5.30 -20.76
C LEU A 332 0.85 5.88 -20.46
N ASN A 333 -0.07 5.08 -19.92
CA ASN A 333 -1.46 5.51 -19.73
C ASN A 333 -1.62 6.48 -18.56
N VAL A 334 -0.89 6.29 -17.47
CA VAL A 334 -0.88 7.27 -16.38
C VAL A 334 -0.20 8.58 -16.82
N GLY A 335 0.84 8.51 -17.63
CA GLY A 335 1.49 9.71 -18.17
C GLY A 335 0.58 10.55 -19.08
N LYS A 336 -0.35 9.93 -19.83
CA LYS A 336 -1.40 10.65 -20.57
C LYS A 336 -2.32 11.44 -19.63
N GLN A 337 -2.69 10.85 -18.46
CA GLN A 337 -3.51 11.53 -17.47
C GLN A 337 -2.77 12.75 -16.87
N PHE A 338 -1.45 12.62 -16.61
CA PHE A 338 -0.63 13.77 -16.23
C PHE A 338 -0.66 14.86 -17.31
N GLY A 339 -0.65 14.47 -18.59
CA GLY A 339 -0.77 15.43 -19.71
C GLY A 339 -2.04 16.27 -19.63
N VAL A 340 -3.17 15.67 -19.25
CA VAL A 340 -4.42 16.41 -19.02
C VAL A 340 -4.26 17.40 -17.87
N ALA A 341 -3.71 16.99 -16.73
CA ALA A 341 -3.52 17.84 -15.57
C ALA A 341 -2.54 19.00 -15.80
N LEU A 342 -1.55 18.81 -16.69
CA LEU A 342 -0.57 19.85 -17.04
C LEU A 342 -1.13 20.88 -18.00
N ASN A 343 -1.96 20.48 -18.97
CA ASN A 343 -2.40 21.32 -20.08
C ASN A 343 -3.86 21.83 -19.94
N GLY A 344 -4.62 21.30 -19.01
CA GLY A 344 -5.97 21.79 -18.64
C GLY A 344 -5.83 22.98 -17.73
#